data_7bf83689204893ff07b240545af990f6
#
_entry.id   7bf83689204893ff07b240545af990f6
#
_cell.length_a   1.000
_cell.length_b   1.000
_cell.length_c   1.000
_cell.angle_alpha   90.00
_cell.angle_beta   90.00
_cell.angle_gamma   90.00
#
_symmetry.space_group_name_H-M   'P 1'
#
loop_
_entity.id
_entity.type
_entity.pdbx_description
1 polymer ?
#
loop_
_entity_poly.entity_id
_entity_poly.type
_entity_poly.pdbx_seq_one_letter_code
_entity_poly.pdbx_strand_id
1 'polypeptide(L)'
;IQYIAAHDNLTLFDIIAQSIKKDPAVAANNQEIHRRLRLGNLMILTSQGTPFIHSGQEYGRTKQFRDPDYKYPVSEDKVPNKAHLLTNEDGTPFDYPYFIHESYDSSDAVNHFDWTKATDSEKFPENAKSRAYMKGLIALRKSTDAFTRSSKDEVEQNVTLITQPDKDGVEKEDLVLGYQVVASNGDIYAVFVNADTKERQFNFGEAYKHLAGVEVVADGNTAGVTAIADPAGVTRNGNGLALAPLTATILRLRKVNPAQEEKSQAPAAQEEKLSAASVANVQPQALSLDAQKPQASEIKEANNQTEKTLPKTGTSTSPLALLGGFLAFLAGLLTFRKKE
;
A
#
# COMPACT_ATOMS: atom_id res chain seq x y z
N ILE A 1 3.29 -14.12 -4.89
CA ILE A 1 3.54 -12.68 -5.17
C ILE A 1 2.23 -11.95 -4.97
N GLN A 2 2.27 -10.84 -4.20
CA GLN A 2 1.11 -10.02 -3.87
C GLN A 2 1.28 -8.65 -4.53
N TYR A 3 0.33 -8.24 -5.37
CA TYR A 3 0.36 -6.94 -6.05
C TYR A 3 -1.05 -6.48 -6.39
N ILE A 4 -1.23 -5.18 -6.64
CA ILE A 4 -2.49 -4.57 -7.07
C ILE A 4 -2.33 -3.95 -8.45
N ALA A 5 -1.14 -3.47 -8.78
CA ALA A 5 -0.81 -2.86 -10.06
C ALA A 5 0.59 -3.27 -10.52
N ALA A 6 0.78 -3.32 -11.82
CA ALA A 6 2.04 -3.63 -12.47
C ALA A 6 2.31 -2.59 -13.58
N HIS A 7 3.29 -2.85 -14.45
CA HIS A 7 3.61 -1.95 -15.57
C HIS A 7 2.52 -1.94 -16.65
N ASP A 8 1.79 -3.06 -16.82
CA ASP A 8 0.64 -3.16 -17.73
C ASP A 8 -0.59 -2.47 -17.14
N ASN A 9 -1.50 -2.04 -17.98
CA ASN A 9 -2.71 -1.32 -17.65
C ASN A 9 -2.45 0.04 -16.96
N LEU A 10 -3.49 0.61 -16.38
CA LEU A 10 -3.41 1.87 -15.62
C LEU A 10 -2.60 1.67 -14.33
N THR A 11 -2.05 2.76 -13.79
CA THR A 11 -1.45 2.73 -12.45
C THR A 11 -2.53 2.54 -11.39
N LEU A 12 -2.16 2.18 -10.17
CA LEU A 12 -3.13 2.05 -9.07
C LEU A 12 -3.91 3.37 -8.84
N PHE A 13 -3.25 4.51 -8.92
CA PHE A 13 -3.87 5.82 -8.80
C PHE A 13 -4.95 6.05 -9.88
N ASP A 14 -4.61 5.72 -11.13
CA ASP A 14 -5.51 5.91 -12.28
C ASP A 14 -6.70 4.94 -12.24
N ILE A 15 -6.47 3.68 -11.85
CA ILE A 15 -7.55 2.69 -11.67
C ILE A 15 -8.53 3.15 -10.59
N ILE A 16 -8.04 3.69 -9.48
CA ILE A 16 -8.89 4.22 -8.42
C ILE A 16 -9.74 5.37 -8.97
N ALA A 17 -9.11 6.37 -9.62
CA ALA A 17 -9.83 7.51 -10.20
C ALA A 17 -10.91 7.09 -11.20
N GLN A 18 -10.58 6.13 -12.08
CA GLN A 18 -11.52 5.53 -13.05
C GLN A 18 -12.70 4.84 -12.35
N SER A 19 -12.41 4.02 -11.35
CA SER A 19 -13.42 3.19 -10.68
C SER A 19 -14.42 4.02 -9.87
N ILE A 20 -13.93 5.05 -9.17
CA ILE A 20 -14.79 5.94 -8.38
C ILE A 20 -15.37 7.09 -9.21
N LYS A 21 -14.94 7.23 -10.48
CA LYS A 21 -15.37 8.29 -11.40
C LYS A 21 -15.22 9.70 -10.83
N LYS A 22 -14.05 9.97 -10.27
CA LYS A 22 -13.72 11.25 -9.65
C LYS A 22 -12.43 11.81 -10.23
N ASP A 23 -12.55 13.01 -10.82
CA ASP A 23 -11.40 13.71 -11.41
C ASP A 23 -10.36 14.06 -10.34
N PRO A 24 -9.11 13.59 -10.47
CA PRO A 24 -8.03 13.91 -9.54
C PRO A 24 -7.58 15.39 -9.58
N ALA A 25 -7.99 16.17 -10.56
CA ALA A 25 -7.75 17.62 -10.59
C ALA A 25 -8.50 18.36 -9.47
N VAL A 26 -9.59 17.78 -8.95
CA VAL A 26 -10.34 18.31 -7.80
C VAL A 26 -9.67 17.87 -6.50
N ALA A 27 -9.28 18.81 -5.65
CA ALA A 27 -8.50 18.54 -4.44
C ALA A 27 -9.14 17.49 -3.51
N ALA A 28 -10.45 17.54 -3.28
CA ALA A 28 -11.16 16.56 -2.44
C ALA A 28 -11.13 15.15 -3.04
N ASN A 29 -11.27 15.04 -4.37
CA ASN A 29 -11.19 13.78 -5.08
C ASN A 29 -9.77 13.19 -4.99
N ASN A 30 -8.75 14.05 -5.19
CA ASN A 30 -7.35 13.65 -5.05
C ASN A 30 -7.05 13.10 -3.66
N GLN A 31 -7.56 13.74 -2.60
CA GLN A 31 -7.42 13.22 -1.23
C GLN A 31 -8.07 11.85 -1.06
N GLU A 32 -9.28 11.64 -1.60
CA GLU A 32 -9.96 10.34 -1.54
C GLU A 32 -9.17 9.26 -2.30
N ILE A 33 -8.68 9.57 -3.49
CA ILE A 33 -7.85 8.65 -4.29
C ILE A 33 -6.60 8.25 -3.49
N HIS A 34 -5.92 9.21 -2.85
CA HIS A 34 -4.75 8.94 -2.02
C HIS A 34 -5.06 8.14 -0.74
N ARG A 35 -6.24 8.31 -0.11
CA ARG A 35 -6.68 7.44 1.00
C ARG A 35 -6.83 6.00 0.54
N ARG A 36 -7.49 5.76 -0.59
CA ARG A 36 -7.65 4.42 -1.19
C ARG A 36 -6.31 3.81 -1.61
N LEU A 37 -5.40 4.63 -2.14
CA LEU A 37 -4.02 4.23 -2.46
C LEU A 37 -3.29 3.72 -1.20
N ARG A 38 -3.39 4.44 -0.08
CA ARG A 38 -2.78 4.03 1.19
C ARG A 38 -3.38 2.73 1.73
N LEU A 39 -4.70 2.53 1.61
CA LEU A 39 -5.35 1.26 1.95
C LEU A 39 -4.76 0.11 1.14
N GLY A 40 -4.65 0.24 -0.19
CA GLY A 40 -4.09 -0.78 -1.05
C GLY A 40 -2.64 -1.10 -0.71
N ASN A 41 -1.84 -0.08 -0.47
CA ASN A 41 -0.44 -0.24 -0.06
C ASN A 41 -0.30 -0.96 1.28
N LEU A 42 -1.14 -0.64 2.28
CA LEU A 42 -1.17 -1.33 3.56
C LEU A 42 -1.50 -2.81 3.36
N MET A 43 -2.53 -3.11 2.59
CA MET A 43 -2.97 -4.49 2.37
C MET A 43 -1.90 -5.34 1.70
N ILE A 44 -1.18 -4.81 0.70
CA ILE A 44 -0.06 -5.54 0.06
C ILE A 44 1.10 -5.75 1.03
N LEU A 45 1.45 -4.75 1.83
CA LEU A 45 2.60 -4.83 2.74
C LEU A 45 2.31 -5.60 4.03
N THR A 46 1.05 -5.85 4.37
CA THR A 46 0.65 -6.71 5.50
C THR A 46 0.20 -8.11 5.07
N SER A 47 0.12 -8.37 3.77
CA SER A 47 -0.14 -9.71 3.24
C SER A 47 1.08 -10.61 3.35
N GLN A 48 0.84 -11.93 3.44
CA GLN A 48 1.89 -12.94 3.39
C GLN A 48 2.49 -13.06 1.98
N GLY A 49 3.73 -13.52 1.89
CA GLY A 49 4.44 -13.70 0.64
C GLY A 49 5.22 -12.47 0.17
N THR A 50 5.64 -12.45 -1.08
CA THR A 50 6.47 -11.38 -1.65
C THR A 50 5.61 -10.24 -2.18
N PRO A 51 5.72 -9.02 -1.63
CA PRO A 51 5.04 -7.86 -2.18
C PRO A 51 5.74 -7.40 -3.47
N PHE A 52 4.95 -7.10 -4.50
CA PHE A 52 5.42 -6.48 -5.72
C PHE A 52 4.77 -5.09 -5.83
N ILE A 53 5.60 -4.07 -6.00
CA ILE A 53 5.17 -2.66 -6.04
C ILE A 53 5.62 -2.05 -7.36
N HIS A 54 4.67 -1.53 -8.13
CA HIS A 54 4.97 -0.77 -9.34
C HIS A 54 5.66 0.54 -8.96
N SER A 55 6.76 0.87 -9.66
CA SER A 55 7.53 2.10 -9.41
C SER A 55 6.64 3.34 -9.52
N GLY A 56 6.61 4.16 -8.48
CA GLY A 56 5.75 5.34 -8.37
C GLY A 56 4.41 5.08 -7.66
N GLN A 57 4.04 3.83 -7.38
CA GLN A 57 2.83 3.51 -6.62
C GLN A 57 2.86 4.16 -5.23
N GLU A 58 4.03 4.30 -4.63
CA GLU A 58 4.24 4.88 -3.31
C GLU A 58 3.79 6.34 -3.19
N TYR A 59 3.86 7.11 -4.27
CA TYR A 59 3.43 8.51 -4.28
C TYR A 59 2.19 8.79 -5.14
N GLY A 60 1.62 7.79 -5.79
CA GLY A 60 0.46 7.96 -6.67
C GLY A 60 0.86 8.44 -8.07
N ARG A 61 1.82 7.74 -8.71
CA ARG A 61 2.15 7.96 -10.12
C ARG A 61 0.92 7.76 -10.99
N THR A 62 0.79 8.62 -12.02
CA THR A 62 -0.28 8.58 -13.01
C THR A 62 0.30 8.46 -14.43
N LYS A 63 -0.45 7.83 -15.32
CA LYS A 63 -0.23 7.82 -16.77
C LYS A 63 -1.22 8.76 -17.48
N GLN A 64 -1.72 9.77 -16.80
CA GLN A 64 -2.56 10.82 -17.38
C GLN A 64 -1.78 11.57 -18.47
N PHE A 65 -2.37 11.64 -19.67
CA PHE A 65 -1.77 12.36 -20.79
C PHE A 65 -2.10 13.86 -20.67
N ARG A 66 -1.10 14.68 -20.39
CA ARG A 66 -1.26 16.09 -20.03
C ARG A 66 -0.70 17.05 -21.09
N ASP A 67 -0.86 16.69 -22.35
CA ASP A 67 -0.62 17.62 -23.44
C ASP A 67 -1.77 18.66 -23.49
N PRO A 68 -1.49 19.96 -23.60
CA PRO A 68 -2.52 21.02 -23.63
C PRO A 68 -3.59 20.82 -24.70
N ASP A 69 -3.25 20.25 -25.86
CA ASP A 69 -4.19 19.97 -26.95
C ASP A 69 -5.22 18.88 -26.59
N TYR A 70 -4.95 18.14 -25.54
CA TYR A 70 -5.82 17.04 -25.04
C TYR A 70 -6.48 17.37 -23.70
N LYS A 71 -6.57 18.63 -23.35
CA LYS A 71 -7.29 19.05 -22.14
C LYS A 71 -8.77 18.69 -22.18
N TYR A 72 -9.34 18.56 -23.37
CA TYR A 72 -10.72 18.17 -23.63
C TYR A 72 -10.76 16.97 -24.57
N PRO A 73 -11.89 16.27 -24.66
CA PRO A 73 -12.07 15.21 -25.64
C PRO A 73 -11.80 15.71 -27.07
N VAL A 74 -11.04 14.93 -27.82
CA VAL A 74 -10.72 15.17 -29.23
C VAL A 74 -11.52 14.21 -30.11
N SER A 75 -11.50 14.45 -31.46
CA SER A 75 -12.11 13.53 -32.42
C SER A 75 -11.42 12.15 -32.37
N GLU A 76 -12.16 11.10 -32.73
CA GLU A 76 -11.73 9.70 -32.59
C GLU A 76 -10.39 9.40 -33.25
N ASP A 77 -10.14 10.02 -34.42
CA ASP A 77 -8.88 9.88 -35.17
C ASP A 77 -7.67 10.53 -34.50
N LYS A 78 -7.89 11.38 -33.47
CA LYS A 78 -6.86 12.08 -32.70
C LYS A 78 -6.67 11.55 -31.29
N VAL A 79 -7.46 10.58 -30.87
CA VAL A 79 -7.34 9.99 -29.53
C VAL A 79 -5.91 9.44 -29.34
N PRO A 80 -5.25 9.75 -28.20
CA PRO A 80 -3.93 9.22 -27.94
C PRO A 80 -3.91 7.70 -27.97
N ASN A 81 -2.89 7.10 -28.58
CA ASN A 81 -2.78 5.66 -28.71
C ASN A 81 -2.89 4.96 -27.34
N LYS A 82 -3.71 3.93 -27.26
CA LYS A 82 -3.88 3.11 -26.04
C LYS A 82 -4.37 3.91 -24.83
N ALA A 83 -5.17 4.96 -25.04
CA ALA A 83 -5.76 5.75 -23.98
C ALA A 83 -7.18 5.31 -23.65
N HIS A 84 -7.52 5.37 -22.35
CA HIS A 84 -8.89 5.42 -21.88
C HIS A 84 -9.32 6.88 -21.67
N LEU A 85 -10.52 7.22 -22.12
CA LEU A 85 -11.16 8.49 -21.76
C LEU A 85 -11.88 8.30 -20.43
N LEU A 86 -11.47 9.03 -19.39
CA LEU A 86 -12.09 8.98 -18.07
C LEU A 86 -13.10 10.11 -17.88
N THR A 87 -14.20 9.78 -17.19
CA THR A 87 -15.31 10.68 -16.92
C THR A 87 -15.71 10.66 -15.46
N ASN A 88 -16.27 11.76 -15.00
CA ASN A 88 -16.97 11.87 -13.73
C ASN A 88 -18.25 11.01 -13.74
N GLU A 89 -18.90 10.91 -12.60
CA GLU A 89 -20.12 10.13 -12.42
C GLU A 89 -21.28 10.61 -13.30
N ASP A 90 -21.37 11.91 -13.50
CA ASP A 90 -22.36 12.57 -14.38
C ASP A 90 -22.03 12.44 -15.89
N GLY A 91 -20.94 11.76 -16.23
CA GLY A 91 -20.46 11.57 -17.61
C GLY A 91 -19.61 12.72 -18.15
N THR A 92 -19.39 13.79 -17.39
CA THR A 92 -18.50 14.87 -17.82
C THR A 92 -17.04 14.38 -17.85
N PRO A 93 -16.25 14.73 -18.89
CA PRO A 93 -14.84 14.33 -18.96
C PRO A 93 -14.01 14.91 -17.80
N PHE A 94 -12.96 14.18 -17.39
CA PHE A 94 -11.95 14.73 -16.49
C PHE A 94 -11.17 15.89 -17.16
N ASP A 95 -10.56 16.75 -16.36
CA ASP A 95 -9.53 17.66 -16.85
C ASP A 95 -8.34 16.82 -17.34
N TYR A 96 -7.96 16.96 -18.61
CA TYR A 96 -7.08 15.99 -19.29
C TYR A 96 -7.60 14.55 -19.20
N PRO A 97 -8.66 14.19 -19.95
CA PRO A 97 -9.41 12.96 -19.71
C PRO A 97 -8.74 11.67 -20.21
N TYR A 98 -7.61 11.75 -20.89
CA TYR A 98 -6.93 10.59 -21.46
C TYR A 98 -5.88 10.01 -20.53
N PHE A 99 -5.98 8.71 -20.27
CA PHE A 99 -5.05 7.95 -19.43
C PHE A 99 -4.54 6.75 -20.21
N ILE A 100 -3.22 6.63 -20.33
CA ILE A 100 -2.58 5.57 -21.14
C ILE A 100 -2.59 4.26 -20.36
N HIS A 101 -3.35 3.26 -20.84
CA HIS A 101 -3.42 1.96 -20.18
C HIS A 101 -2.24 1.07 -20.52
N GLU A 102 -1.71 1.13 -21.74
CA GLU A 102 -0.57 0.35 -22.20
C GLU A 102 0.53 1.29 -22.69
N SER A 103 1.58 1.44 -21.91
CA SER A 103 2.56 2.53 -22.08
C SER A 103 3.96 2.05 -22.46
N TYR A 104 4.14 0.77 -22.89
CA TYR A 104 5.49 0.25 -23.17
C TYR A 104 6.18 0.97 -24.32
N ASP A 105 5.43 1.49 -25.28
CA ASP A 105 5.88 2.27 -26.44
C ASP A 105 5.63 3.79 -26.29
N SER A 106 5.21 4.24 -25.10
CA SER A 106 5.00 5.66 -24.82
C SER A 106 6.31 6.36 -24.49
N SER A 107 6.33 7.68 -24.75
CA SER A 107 7.48 8.54 -24.43
C SER A 107 7.67 8.75 -22.93
N ASP A 108 8.79 9.37 -22.57
CA ASP A 108 9.09 9.76 -21.17
C ASP A 108 8.04 10.72 -20.60
N ALA A 109 7.30 11.45 -21.42
CA ALA A 109 6.19 12.28 -20.94
C ALA A 109 5.13 11.48 -20.15
N VAL A 110 4.95 10.19 -20.47
CA VAL A 110 4.06 9.27 -19.78
C VAL A 110 4.81 8.36 -18.80
N ASN A 111 5.99 7.88 -19.21
CA ASN A 111 6.70 6.80 -18.50
C ASN A 111 7.70 7.26 -17.44
N HIS A 112 8.01 8.56 -17.35
CA HIS A 112 8.96 9.05 -16.36
C HIS A 112 8.47 8.85 -14.92
N PHE A 113 9.42 8.74 -14.00
CA PHE A 113 9.17 8.87 -12.57
C PHE A 113 9.20 10.37 -12.21
N ASP A 114 8.07 10.93 -11.77
CA ASP A 114 7.96 12.33 -11.42
C ASP A 114 8.58 12.59 -10.03
N TRP A 115 9.87 12.93 -10.04
CA TRP A 115 10.61 13.23 -8.82
C TRP A 115 10.06 14.44 -8.07
N THR A 116 9.48 15.43 -8.78
CA THR A 116 8.88 16.60 -8.15
C THR A 116 7.67 16.19 -7.32
N LYS A 117 6.73 15.43 -7.89
CA LYS A 117 5.60 14.87 -7.15
C LYS A 117 6.02 13.96 -6.00
N ALA A 118 7.10 13.20 -6.18
CA ALA A 118 7.57 12.29 -5.15
C ALA A 118 8.24 13.00 -3.96
N THR A 119 8.82 14.19 -4.14
CA THR A 119 9.69 14.82 -3.13
C THR A 119 9.26 16.21 -2.65
N ASP A 120 8.50 16.96 -3.44
CA ASP A 120 8.03 18.30 -3.09
C ASP A 120 6.74 18.21 -2.27
N SER A 121 6.89 18.22 -0.93
CA SER A 121 5.76 18.11 0.00
C SER A 121 4.91 19.38 0.10
N GLU A 122 5.42 20.53 -0.30
CA GLU A 122 4.68 21.78 -0.30
C GLU A 122 3.69 21.83 -1.46
N LYS A 123 4.17 21.47 -2.65
CA LYS A 123 3.35 21.42 -3.86
C LYS A 123 2.42 20.23 -3.94
N PHE A 124 2.88 19.07 -3.43
CA PHE A 124 2.20 17.78 -3.56
C PHE A 124 2.05 17.07 -2.19
N PRO A 125 1.31 17.66 -1.24
CA PRO A 125 1.23 17.15 0.13
C PRO A 125 0.61 15.75 0.22
N GLU A 126 -0.38 15.41 -0.60
CA GLU A 126 -1.00 14.07 -0.58
C GLU A 126 -0.07 12.99 -1.15
N ASN A 127 0.72 13.33 -2.19
CA ASN A 127 1.74 12.44 -2.76
C ASN A 127 2.84 12.16 -1.71
N ALA A 128 3.33 13.22 -1.05
CA ALA A 128 4.34 13.12 0.01
C ALA A 128 3.82 12.29 1.20
N LYS A 129 2.58 12.50 1.63
CA LYS A 129 1.92 11.71 2.69
C LYS A 129 1.83 10.24 2.31
N SER A 130 1.39 9.92 1.10
CA SER A 130 1.29 8.53 0.63
C SER A 130 2.66 7.86 0.57
N ARG A 131 3.69 8.57 0.11
CA ARG A 131 5.08 8.08 0.08
C ARG A 131 5.62 7.84 1.49
N ALA A 132 5.40 8.76 2.41
CA ALA A 132 5.81 8.60 3.82
C ALA A 132 5.11 7.41 4.48
N TYR A 133 3.80 7.23 4.21
CA TYR A 133 3.01 6.09 4.67
C TYR A 133 3.60 4.76 4.17
N MET A 134 3.88 4.66 2.88
CA MET A 134 4.51 3.48 2.28
C MET A 134 5.88 3.18 2.87
N LYS A 135 6.72 4.21 3.07
CA LYS A 135 8.02 4.08 3.76
C LYS A 135 7.86 3.49 5.16
N GLY A 136 6.86 3.95 5.90
CA GLY A 136 6.54 3.45 7.24
C GLY A 136 6.08 2.00 7.24
N LEU A 137 5.23 1.61 6.30
CA LEU A 137 4.79 0.22 6.12
C LEU A 137 5.95 -0.72 5.77
N ILE A 138 6.87 -0.28 4.91
CA ILE A 138 8.08 -1.05 4.57
C ILE A 138 8.96 -1.23 5.83
N ALA A 139 9.14 -0.17 6.61
CA ALA A 139 9.88 -0.24 7.87
C ALA A 139 9.22 -1.21 8.85
N LEU A 140 7.90 -1.16 9.01
CA LEU A 140 7.14 -2.07 9.84
C LEU A 140 7.31 -3.53 9.37
N ARG A 141 7.09 -3.80 8.08
CA ARG A 141 7.25 -5.15 7.51
C ARG A 141 8.66 -5.70 7.71
N LYS A 142 9.69 -4.86 7.63
CA LYS A 142 11.09 -5.25 7.86
C LYS A 142 11.43 -5.47 9.33
N SER A 143 10.65 -4.95 10.26
CA SER A 143 10.89 -5.05 11.70
C SER A 143 10.33 -6.33 12.33
N THR A 144 9.55 -7.11 11.61
CA THR A 144 8.89 -8.32 12.09
C THR A 144 8.77 -9.39 11.01
N ASP A 145 8.74 -10.64 11.40
CA ASP A 145 8.45 -11.76 10.51
C ASP A 145 6.94 -12.10 10.40
N ALA A 146 6.09 -11.35 11.09
CA ALA A 146 4.64 -11.56 11.08
C ALA A 146 4.07 -11.66 9.65
N PHE A 147 4.56 -10.82 8.71
CA PHE A 147 4.05 -10.73 7.35
C PHE A 147 4.88 -11.49 6.32
N THR A 148 5.86 -12.31 6.76
CA THR A 148 6.84 -12.98 5.88
C THR A 148 6.99 -14.46 6.16
N ARG A 149 5.92 -15.14 6.57
CA ARG A 149 5.93 -16.59 6.82
C ARG A 149 6.31 -17.36 5.56
N SER A 150 7.13 -18.38 5.71
CA SER A 150 7.78 -19.07 4.61
C SER A 150 7.01 -20.24 4.04
N SER A 151 6.08 -20.80 4.83
CA SER A 151 5.30 -21.98 4.47
C SER A 151 3.80 -21.79 4.67
N LYS A 152 3.02 -22.65 4.00
CA LYS A 152 1.58 -22.71 4.16
C LYS A 152 1.19 -23.01 5.61
N ASP A 153 1.84 -23.96 6.22
CA ASP A 153 1.53 -24.40 7.59
C ASP A 153 1.77 -23.28 8.61
N GLU A 154 2.87 -22.51 8.44
CA GLU A 154 3.12 -21.33 9.28
C GLU A 154 2.05 -20.25 9.09
N VAL A 155 1.57 -20.03 7.86
CA VAL A 155 0.48 -19.08 7.61
C VAL A 155 -0.80 -19.55 8.29
N GLU A 156 -1.19 -20.81 8.11
CA GLU A 156 -2.42 -21.37 8.70
C GLU A 156 -2.40 -21.37 10.24
N GLN A 157 -1.23 -21.52 10.84
CA GLN A 157 -1.08 -21.51 12.30
C GLN A 157 -1.05 -20.10 12.91
N ASN A 158 -0.54 -19.11 12.18
CA ASN A 158 -0.25 -17.79 12.75
C ASN A 158 -1.13 -16.66 12.23
N VAL A 159 -1.92 -16.88 11.17
CA VAL A 159 -2.85 -15.88 10.62
C VAL A 159 -4.27 -16.29 10.98
N THR A 160 -4.97 -15.40 11.67
CA THR A 160 -6.39 -15.62 12.05
C THR A 160 -7.24 -14.49 11.52
N LEU A 161 -8.29 -14.85 10.80
CA LEU A 161 -9.27 -13.89 10.29
C LEU A 161 -10.24 -13.52 11.43
N ILE A 162 -10.34 -12.23 11.73
CA ILE A 162 -11.20 -11.68 12.78
C ILE A 162 -12.57 -11.35 12.20
N THR A 163 -12.61 -10.59 11.12
CA THR A 163 -13.85 -10.21 10.43
C THR A 163 -13.64 -10.06 8.93
N GLN A 164 -14.68 -10.34 8.17
CA GLN A 164 -14.76 -10.19 6.72
C GLN A 164 -16.24 -10.08 6.31
N PRO A 165 -16.57 -9.65 5.09
CA PRO A 165 -17.93 -9.74 4.56
C PRO A 165 -18.47 -11.18 4.61
N ASP A 166 -19.80 -11.30 4.77
CA ASP A 166 -20.53 -12.55 4.94
C ASP A 166 -20.11 -13.37 6.18
N LYS A 167 -19.51 -12.73 7.18
CA LYS A 167 -19.08 -13.42 8.40
C LYS A 167 -19.42 -12.61 9.65
N ASP A 168 -19.94 -13.29 10.67
CA ASP A 168 -20.14 -12.73 12.02
C ASP A 168 -21.01 -11.46 12.06
N GLY A 169 -22.07 -11.41 11.22
CA GLY A 169 -23.00 -10.28 11.14
C GLY A 169 -22.54 -9.11 10.29
N VAL A 170 -21.46 -9.29 9.53
CA VAL A 170 -21.03 -8.34 8.50
C VAL A 170 -21.74 -8.66 7.20
N GLU A 171 -22.39 -7.68 6.61
CA GLU A 171 -23.08 -7.85 5.32
C GLU A 171 -22.10 -8.08 4.18
N LYS A 172 -22.57 -8.76 3.13
CA LYS A 172 -21.74 -9.08 1.95
C LYS A 172 -21.16 -7.85 1.29
N GLU A 173 -21.92 -6.77 1.31
CA GLU A 173 -21.58 -5.49 0.70
C GLU A 173 -20.69 -4.62 1.59
N ASP A 174 -20.45 -5.01 2.84
CA ASP A 174 -19.61 -4.24 3.74
C ASP A 174 -18.13 -4.39 3.35
N LEU A 175 -17.49 -3.25 3.13
CA LEU A 175 -16.10 -3.18 2.67
C LEU A 175 -15.14 -3.16 3.87
N VAL A 176 -15.22 -4.17 4.73
CA VAL A 176 -14.42 -4.28 5.95
C VAL A 176 -13.63 -5.57 6.02
N LEU A 177 -12.49 -5.51 6.70
CA LEU A 177 -11.61 -6.64 6.92
C LEU A 177 -10.89 -6.49 8.24
N GLY A 178 -10.75 -7.59 8.99
CA GLY A 178 -9.91 -7.66 10.18
C GLY A 178 -9.22 -9.03 10.29
N TYR A 179 -7.92 -9.02 10.54
CA TYR A 179 -7.14 -10.23 10.78
C TYR A 179 -6.00 -9.94 11.74
N GLN A 180 -5.51 -10.96 12.41
CA GLN A 180 -4.29 -10.89 13.22
C GLN A 180 -3.23 -11.87 12.74
N VAL A 181 -1.99 -11.53 13.01
CA VAL A 181 -0.83 -12.38 12.73
C VAL A 181 0.07 -12.42 13.96
N VAL A 182 0.50 -13.62 14.32
CA VAL A 182 1.45 -13.83 15.43
C VAL A 182 2.86 -13.93 14.85
N ALA A 183 3.77 -13.06 15.29
CA ALA A 183 5.18 -13.11 14.96
C ALA A 183 5.90 -14.24 15.72
N SER A 184 7.11 -14.66 15.27
CA SER A 184 7.86 -15.73 15.94
C SER A 184 8.31 -15.38 17.36
N ASN A 185 8.51 -14.08 17.64
CA ASN A 185 8.80 -13.58 18.98
C ASN A 185 7.56 -13.52 19.90
N GLY A 186 6.38 -13.85 19.35
CA GLY A 186 5.10 -13.83 20.05
C GLY A 186 4.36 -12.49 20.05
N ASP A 187 4.90 -11.44 19.40
CA ASP A 187 4.15 -10.20 19.16
C ASP A 187 2.95 -10.48 18.26
N ILE A 188 1.85 -9.78 18.50
CA ILE A 188 0.65 -9.88 17.69
C ILE A 188 0.44 -8.57 16.92
N TYR A 189 0.23 -8.69 15.62
CA TYR A 189 -0.16 -7.59 14.77
C TYR A 189 -1.58 -7.83 14.28
N ALA A 190 -2.51 -6.93 14.59
CA ALA A 190 -3.88 -7.00 14.12
C ALA A 190 -4.14 -5.85 13.14
N VAL A 191 -4.60 -6.21 11.94
CA VAL A 191 -4.88 -5.30 10.84
C VAL A 191 -6.39 -5.17 10.70
N PHE A 192 -6.91 -3.95 10.71
CA PHE A 192 -8.31 -3.64 10.44
C PHE A 192 -8.40 -2.63 9.32
N VAL A 193 -9.29 -2.89 8.37
CA VAL A 193 -9.51 -2.07 7.18
C VAL A 193 -10.98 -1.71 7.08
N ASN A 194 -11.25 -0.43 6.97
CA ASN A 194 -12.53 0.11 6.52
C ASN A 194 -12.33 0.78 5.16
N ALA A 195 -12.70 0.12 4.08
CA ALA A 195 -12.69 0.66 2.72
C ALA A 195 -14.04 1.26 2.30
N ASP A 196 -15.01 1.31 3.22
CA ASP A 196 -16.30 1.97 3.01
C ASP A 196 -16.18 3.50 3.14
N THR A 197 -17.15 4.19 2.61
CA THR A 197 -17.35 5.64 2.75
C THR A 197 -18.10 6.04 4.02
N LYS A 198 -18.39 5.07 4.91
CA LYS A 198 -19.02 5.26 6.23
C LYS A 198 -18.08 4.80 7.32
N GLU A 199 -18.24 5.32 8.52
CA GLU A 199 -17.58 4.78 9.71
C GLU A 199 -18.02 3.33 9.95
N ARG A 200 -17.08 2.48 10.36
CA ARG A 200 -17.34 1.08 10.68
C ARG A 200 -16.82 0.71 12.04
N GLN A 201 -17.65 -0.05 12.78
CA GLN A 201 -17.34 -0.54 14.11
C GLN A 201 -16.77 -1.96 14.04
N PHE A 202 -15.73 -2.22 14.82
CA PHE A 202 -15.12 -3.53 14.98
C PHE A 202 -15.17 -3.92 16.44
N ASN A 203 -15.93 -4.98 16.76
CA ASN A 203 -16.06 -5.52 18.10
C ASN A 203 -15.14 -6.71 18.27
N PHE A 204 -14.27 -6.67 19.26
CA PHE A 204 -13.30 -7.75 19.49
C PHE A 204 -13.92 -8.98 20.17
N GLY A 205 -15.03 -8.82 20.92
CA GLY A 205 -15.61 -9.87 21.72
C GLY A 205 -14.62 -10.45 22.75
N GLU A 206 -14.92 -11.58 23.31
CA GLU A 206 -14.03 -12.25 24.27
C GLU A 206 -12.76 -12.82 23.61
N ALA A 207 -12.88 -13.33 22.38
CA ALA A 207 -11.76 -13.98 21.68
C ALA A 207 -10.59 -13.04 21.38
N TYR A 208 -10.88 -11.75 21.13
CA TYR A 208 -9.89 -10.75 20.74
C TYR A 208 -9.78 -9.57 21.72
N LYS A 209 -10.31 -9.72 22.93
CA LYS A 209 -10.22 -8.67 23.98
C LYS A 209 -8.79 -8.23 24.29
N HIS A 210 -7.81 -9.09 24.05
CA HIS A 210 -6.39 -8.78 24.20
C HIS A 210 -5.90 -7.66 23.27
N LEU A 211 -6.67 -7.32 22.21
CA LEU A 211 -6.39 -6.22 21.30
C LEU A 211 -6.90 -4.86 21.83
N ALA A 212 -7.70 -4.86 22.91
CA ALA A 212 -8.14 -3.63 23.52
C ALA A 212 -6.96 -2.90 24.19
N GLY A 213 -6.80 -1.62 23.90
CA GLY A 213 -5.77 -0.79 24.54
C GLY A 213 -4.33 -0.94 24.04
N VAL A 214 -4.06 -1.85 23.06
CA VAL A 214 -2.71 -2.06 22.52
C VAL A 214 -2.25 -0.92 21.62
N GLU A 215 -0.94 -0.87 21.32
CA GLU A 215 -0.34 0.18 20.49
C GLU A 215 -0.96 0.25 19.10
N VAL A 216 -1.16 1.46 18.57
CA VAL A 216 -1.43 1.70 17.14
C VAL A 216 -0.11 2.02 16.46
N VAL A 217 0.24 1.31 15.40
CA VAL A 217 1.48 1.54 14.62
C VAL A 217 1.21 1.94 13.17
N ALA A 218 -0.06 1.89 12.75
CA ALA A 218 -0.53 2.50 11.52
C ALA A 218 -1.97 3.01 11.71
N ASP A 219 -2.28 4.16 11.13
CA ASP A 219 -3.59 4.80 11.14
C ASP A 219 -3.98 5.33 9.75
N GLY A 220 -4.94 6.22 9.61
CA GLY A 220 -5.35 6.79 8.33
C GLY A 220 -4.29 7.66 7.63
N ASN A 221 -3.30 8.15 8.35
CA ASN A 221 -2.31 9.12 7.86
C ASN A 221 -0.87 8.65 7.98
N THR A 222 -0.55 7.85 8.98
CA THR A 222 0.82 7.51 9.38
C THR A 222 0.96 6.00 9.52
N ALA A 223 2.12 5.47 9.18
CA ALA A 223 2.51 4.09 9.44
C ALA A 223 3.98 4.03 9.85
N GLY A 224 4.36 3.06 10.67
CA GLY A 224 5.75 2.88 11.08
C GLY A 224 5.93 1.86 12.20
N VAL A 225 7.10 1.92 12.85
CA VAL A 225 7.47 1.02 13.95
C VAL A 225 7.25 1.64 15.33
N THR A 226 6.92 2.93 15.38
CA THR A 226 6.67 3.67 16.62
C THR A 226 5.18 3.75 16.88
N ALA A 227 4.79 3.63 18.15
CA ALA A 227 3.41 3.81 18.57
C ALA A 227 2.91 5.24 18.29
N ILE A 228 1.69 5.34 17.78
CA ILE A 228 0.99 6.59 17.47
C ILE A 228 0.11 6.93 18.68
N ALA A 229 0.37 8.06 19.31
CA ALA A 229 -0.35 8.47 20.52
C ALA A 229 -1.78 8.93 20.24
N ASP A 230 -1.98 9.65 19.14
CA ASP A 230 -3.28 10.17 18.68
C ASP A 230 -3.55 9.69 17.25
N PRO A 231 -4.08 8.47 17.09
CA PRO A 231 -4.23 7.86 15.78
C PRO A 231 -5.38 8.46 14.98
N ALA A 232 -5.07 8.96 13.78
CA ALA A 232 -6.02 9.60 12.88
C ALA A 232 -7.06 8.60 12.33
N GLY A 233 -8.35 8.90 12.56
CA GLY A 233 -9.46 8.09 12.07
C GLY A 233 -9.64 6.75 12.78
N VAL A 234 -9.05 6.59 13.97
CA VAL A 234 -9.19 5.39 14.82
C VAL A 234 -9.71 5.83 16.19
N THR A 235 -10.92 5.41 16.52
CA THR A 235 -11.53 5.70 17.81
C THR A 235 -11.71 4.41 18.61
N ARG A 236 -11.24 4.37 19.84
CA ARG A 236 -11.44 3.20 20.70
C ARG A 236 -12.82 3.25 21.35
N ASN A 237 -13.49 2.12 21.46
CA ASN A 237 -14.82 1.99 22.06
C ASN A 237 -14.90 0.71 22.93
N GLY A 238 -14.42 0.80 24.18
CA GLY A 238 -14.43 -0.37 25.09
C GLY A 238 -13.63 -1.55 24.52
N ASN A 239 -14.29 -2.66 24.21
CA ASN A 239 -13.67 -3.86 23.64
C ASN A 239 -13.58 -3.84 22.11
N GLY A 240 -13.47 -2.67 21.48
CA GLY A 240 -13.41 -2.59 20.05
C GLY A 240 -12.79 -1.29 19.57
N LEU A 241 -12.99 -0.99 18.30
CA LEU A 241 -12.62 0.28 17.68
C LEU A 241 -13.60 0.67 16.58
N ALA A 242 -13.68 1.97 16.31
CA ALA A 242 -14.32 2.52 15.13
C ALA A 242 -13.25 3.05 14.17
N LEU A 243 -13.41 2.76 12.89
CA LEU A 243 -12.60 3.33 11.82
C LEU A 243 -13.41 4.32 11.00
N ALA A 244 -12.90 5.52 10.87
CA ALA A 244 -13.42 6.52 9.95
C ALA A 244 -13.46 5.98 8.51
N PRO A 245 -14.21 6.61 7.59
CA PRO A 245 -14.24 6.23 6.18
C PRO A 245 -12.84 6.12 5.57
N LEU A 246 -12.62 5.10 4.74
CA LEU A 246 -11.38 4.87 3.99
C LEU A 246 -10.12 4.87 4.88
N THR A 247 -10.22 4.20 6.03
CA THR A 247 -9.16 4.13 7.04
C THR A 247 -8.79 2.69 7.34
N ALA A 248 -7.49 2.43 7.47
CA ALA A 248 -6.98 1.18 8.02
C ALA A 248 -6.12 1.47 9.24
N THR A 249 -6.01 0.47 10.13
CA THR A 249 -5.13 0.53 11.29
C THR A 249 -4.38 -0.77 11.48
N ILE A 250 -3.18 -0.67 12.06
CA ILE A 250 -2.42 -1.82 12.55
C ILE A 250 -2.23 -1.63 14.05
N LEU A 251 -2.78 -2.58 14.80
CA LEU A 251 -2.57 -2.70 16.24
C LEU A 251 -1.37 -3.63 16.48
N ARG A 252 -0.56 -3.33 17.49
CA ARG A 252 0.55 -4.18 17.92
C ARG A 252 0.46 -4.46 19.41
N LEU A 253 0.37 -5.75 19.77
CA LEU A 253 0.56 -6.24 21.12
C LEU A 253 1.95 -6.85 21.23
N ARG A 254 2.82 -6.22 22.01
CA ARG A 254 4.15 -6.78 22.30
C ARG A 254 4.05 -7.89 23.33
N LYS A 255 4.70 -9.00 23.08
CA LYS A 255 4.90 -10.01 24.12
C LYS A 255 5.93 -9.47 25.10
N VAL A 256 5.52 -9.29 26.35
CA VAL A 256 6.41 -8.87 27.42
C VAL A 256 7.51 -9.91 27.60
N ASN A 257 8.76 -9.48 27.38
CA ASN A 257 9.90 -10.33 27.67
C ASN A 257 10.43 -9.92 29.06
N PRO A 258 10.35 -10.77 30.10
CA PRO A 258 10.74 -10.42 31.47
C PRO A 258 12.16 -9.85 31.59
N ALA A 259 13.06 -10.22 30.68
CA ALA A 259 14.43 -9.72 30.64
C ALA A 259 14.58 -8.27 30.16
N GLN A 260 13.50 -7.65 29.64
CA GLN A 260 13.52 -6.23 29.21
C GLN A 260 12.92 -5.28 30.24
N GLU A 261 12.16 -5.76 31.22
CA GLU A 261 11.63 -4.94 32.30
C GLU A 261 12.73 -4.45 33.25
N GLU A 262 13.80 -5.22 33.48
CA GLU A 262 14.93 -4.81 34.31
C GLU A 262 15.74 -3.64 33.71
N LYS A 263 15.76 -3.47 32.40
CA LYS A 263 16.47 -2.37 31.74
C LYS A 263 15.66 -1.07 31.64
N SER A 264 14.32 -1.14 31.81
CA SER A 264 13.46 0.04 31.78
C SER A 264 13.28 0.70 33.15
N GLN A 265 13.69 0.05 34.23
CA GLN A 265 13.63 0.58 35.62
C GLN A 265 14.96 1.11 36.13
N ALA A 266 15.99 1.22 35.30
CA ALA A 266 17.20 1.93 35.68
C ALA A 266 16.95 3.44 35.68
N PRO A 267 17.30 4.19 36.78
CA PRO A 267 17.03 5.60 36.86
C PRO A 267 17.81 6.38 35.80
N ALA A 268 17.12 7.28 35.13
CA ALA A 268 17.74 8.29 34.28
C ALA A 268 18.56 9.28 35.13
N ALA A 269 19.81 8.95 35.41
CA ALA A 269 20.78 9.82 35.98
C ALA A 269 22.14 9.53 35.34
N GLN A 270 22.50 10.40 34.38
CA GLN A 270 23.82 10.69 33.81
C GLN A 270 23.83 10.68 32.27
N GLU A 271 23.21 11.66 31.65
CA GLU A 271 23.62 12.16 30.34
C GLU A 271 23.43 13.67 30.25
N GLU A 272 24.12 14.40 31.12
CA GLU A 272 24.37 15.82 30.98
C GLU A 272 25.86 16.06 31.19
N LYS A 273 26.65 15.87 30.10
CA LYS A 273 27.96 16.47 29.85
C LYS A 273 28.69 15.70 28.73
N LEU A 274 28.42 16.06 27.49
CA LEU A 274 29.37 15.97 26.38
C LEU A 274 28.73 16.59 25.13
N SER A 275 28.58 17.90 25.20
CA SER A 275 28.32 18.75 24.04
C SER A 275 29.31 19.87 24.09
N ALA A 276 30.23 19.86 23.21
CA ALA A 276 31.05 20.93 22.68
C ALA A 276 32.51 20.52 22.52
N ALA A 277 32.83 19.87 21.40
CA ALA A 277 34.15 20.07 20.78
C ALA A 277 34.13 19.52 19.34
N SER A 278 34.52 20.40 18.42
CA SER A 278 35.05 20.17 17.08
C SER A 278 34.07 19.77 15.96
N VAL A 279 33.48 20.77 15.36
CA VAL A 279 33.23 20.82 13.91
C VAL A 279 34.50 21.40 13.28
N ALA A 280 35.30 20.61 12.64
CA ALA A 280 36.39 21.06 11.79
C ALA A 280 36.43 20.19 10.53
N ASN A 281 36.03 20.81 9.44
CA ASN A 281 36.59 20.72 8.09
C ASN A 281 36.79 19.33 7.49
N VAL A 282 35.82 18.89 6.64
CA VAL A 282 36.11 17.90 5.57
C VAL A 282 35.62 18.49 4.25
N GLN A 283 36.55 18.88 3.41
CA GLN A 283 36.32 19.25 2.01
C GLN A 283 35.89 18.02 1.19
N PRO A 284 34.99 18.17 0.19
CA PRO A 284 34.63 17.07 -0.68
C PRO A 284 35.74 16.83 -1.73
N GLN A 285 36.30 15.65 -1.75
CA GLN A 285 37.11 15.16 -2.87
C GLN A 285 36.20 14.69 -4.00
N ALA A 286 36.38 15.25 -5.17
CA ALA A 286 35.76 14.83 -6.42
C ALA A 286 36.36 13.49 -6.87
N LEU A 287 35.53 12.45 -6.98
CA LEU A 287 35.88 11.18 -7.64
C LEU A 287 35.61 11.33 -9.13
N SER A 288 36.68 11.31 -9.93
CA SER A 288 36.59 11.17 -11.37
C SER A 288 36.21 9.76 -11.78
N LEU A 289 35.14 9.60 -12.50
CA LEU A 289 34.73 8.35 -13.14
C LEU A 289 35.31 8.29 -14.55
N ASP A 290 36.31 7.43 -14.73
CA ASP A 290 36.79 7.03 -16.06
C ASP A 290 35.77 6.09 -16.70
N ALA A 291 35.25 6.50 -17.84
CA ALA A 291 34.31 5.72 -18.63
C ALA A 291 35.06 4.63 -19.42
N GLN A 292 34.95 3.38 -19.01
CA GLN A 292 35.28 2.23 -19.86
C GLN A 292 34.02 1.70 -20.54
N LYS A 293 34.08 1.75 -21.86
CA LYS A 293 33.08 1.27 -22.82
C LYS A 293 33.06 -0.27 -22.85
N PRO A 294 31.91 -0.96 -22.69
CA PRO A 294 31.87 -2.39 -22.85
C PRO A 294 31.89 -2.79 -24.34
N GLN A 295 32.78 -3.74 -24.67
CA GLN A 295 32.79 -4.44 -25.94
C GLN A 295 31.60 -5.38 -26.06
N ALA A 296 30.91 -5.34 -27.19
CA ALA A 296 29.88 -6.29 -27.56
C ALA A 296 30.51 -7.64 -27.91
N SER A 297 30.09 -8.70 -27.22
CA SER A 297 30.37 -10.09 -27.60
C SER A 297 29.08 -10.69 -28.18
N GLU A 298 29.17 -11.15 -29.43
CA GLU A 298 28.17 -11.90 -30.15
C GLU A 298 27.83 -13.21 -29.44
N ILE A 299 26.58 -13.41 -29.11
CA ILE A 299 26.07 -14.73 -28.66
C ILE A 299 25.36 -15.38 -29.82
N LYS A 300 25.90 -16.50 -30.28
CA LYS A 300 25.30 -17.38 -31.30
C LYS A 300 24.05 -18.04 -30.73
N GLU A 301 22.95 -17.97 -31.48
CA GLU A 301 21.73 -18.72 -31.26
C GLU A 301 21.98 -20.26 -31.32
N ALA A 302 21.59 -20.93 -30.26
CA ALA A 302 21.39 -22.36 -30.25
C ALA A 302 19.90 -22.64 -30.06
N ASN A 303 19.24 -22.99 -31.16
CA ASN A 303 17.86 -23.43 -31.23
C ASN A 303 17.74 -24.81 -30.56
N ASN A 304 16.99 -24.93 -29.47
CA ASN A 304 16.53 -26.24 -29.00
C ASN A 304 15.11 -26.12 -28.42
N GLN A 305 14.15 -26.50 -29.25
CA GLN A 305 12.75 -26.67 -28.89
C GLN A 305 12.60 -27.88 -27.97
N THR A 306 12.17 -27.64 -26.75
CA THR A 306 11.51 -28.65 -25.93
C THR A 306 10.27 -28.02 -25.34
N GLU A 307 9.11 -28.42 -25.85
CA GLU A 307 7.80 -28.13 -25.26
C GLU A 307 7.76 -28.64 -23.83
N LYS A 308 7.71 -27.70 -22.86
CA LYS A 308 7.35 -27.99 -21.47
C LYS A 308 5.87 -27.66 -21.28
N THR A 309 5.05 -28.67 -21.19
CA THR A 309 3.66 -28.58 -20.74
C THR A 309 3.60 -27.98 -19.35
N LEU A 310 2.83 -26.90 -19.21
CA LEU A 310 2.53 -26.27 -17.93
C LEU A 310 1.73 -27.23 -17.03
N PRO A 311 1.99 -27.31 -15.72
CA PRO A 311 1.21 -28.12 -14.80
C PRO A 311 -0.22 -27.57 -14.70
N LYS A 312 -1.22 -28.43 -14.88
CA LYS A 312 -2.62 -28.12 -14.59
C LYS A 312 -2.77 -27.88 -13.09
N THR A 313 -3.12 -26.64 -12.69
CA THR A 313 -3.52 -26.33 -11.33
C THR A 313 -4.89 -26.93 -11.06
N GLY A 314 -4.91 -28.00 -10.26
CA GLY A 314 -6.15 -28.62 -9.79
C GLY A 314 -6.91 -27.71 -8.85
N THR A 315 -8.23 -27.67 -9.02
CA THR A 315 -9.19 -27.06 -8.08
C THR A 315 -9.19 -27.82 -6.76
N SER A 316 -8.51 -27.31 -5.74
CA SER A 316 -8.72 -27.70 -4.35
C SER A 316 -9.21 -26.50 -3.57
N THR A 317 -10.34 -26.66 -2.89
CA THR A 317 -10.87 -25.71 -1.90
C THR A 317 -9.99 -25.74 -0.64
N SER A 318 -8.81 -25.12 -0.70
CA SER A 318 -7.95 -24.94 0.46
C SER A 318 -8.05 -23.51 0.97
N PRO A 319 -7.77 -23.23 2.26
CA PRO A 319 -7.70 -21.88 2.82
C PRO A 319 -6.76 -20.92 2.06
N LEU A 320 -5.82 -21.47 1.29
CA LEU A 320 -4.95 -20.69 0.41
C LEU A 320 -5.68 -20.16 -0.84
N ALA A 321 -6.72 -20.87 -1.31
CA ALA A 321 -7.62 -20.36 -2.35
C ALA A 321 -8.46 -19.19 -1.82
N LEU A 322 -8.78 -19.19 -0.52
CA LEU A 322 -9.33 -18.03 0.20
C LEU A 322 -8.36 -16.83 0.20
N LEU A 323 -7.05 -17.03 0.38
CA LEU A 323 -6.04 -15.97 0.30
C LEU A 323 -5.83 -15.44 -1.13
N GLY A 324 -5.92 -16.28 -2.14
CA GLY A 324 -5.89 -15.87 -3.57
C GLY A 324 -7.18 -15.16 -4.02
N GLY A 325 -8.33 -15.65 -3.57
CA GLY A 325 -9.65 -14.99 -3.71
C GLY A 325 -9.72 -13.67 -2.94
N PHE A 326 -8.97 -13.59 -1.85
CA PHE A 326 -8.81 -12.45 -0.99
C PHE A 326 -8.17 -11.24 -1.69
N LEU A 327 -7.20 -11.43 -2.58
CA LEU A 327 -6.58 -10.35 -3.36
C LEU A 327 -7.47 -9.85 -4.51
N ALA A 328 -8.23 -10.72 -5.15
CA ALA A 328 -9.26 -10.32 -6.11
C ALA A 328 -10.39 -9.53 -5.40
N PHE A 329 -10.74 -9.96 -4.18
CA PHE A 329 -11.67 -9.26 -3.28
C PHE A 329 -11.09 -7.90 -2.83
N LEU A 330 -9.80 -7.82 -2.55
CA LEU A 330 -9.08 -6.61 -2.17
C LEU A 330 -9.05 -5.56 -3.28
N ALA A 331 -8.86 -5.95 -4.53
CA ALA A 331 -9.00 -5.05 -5.68
C ALA A 331 -10.44 -4.51 -5.76
N GLY A 332 -11.43 -5.34 -5.45
CA GLY A 332 -12.83 -4.95 -5.28
C GLY A 332 -13.04 -3.92 -4.18
N LEU A 333 -12.47 -4.14 -2.98
CA LEU A 333 -12.59 -3.22 -1.84
C LEU A 333 -12.07 -1.80 -2.12
N LEU A 334 -11.05 -1.67 -2.96
CA LEU A 334 -10.46 -0.38 -3.32
C LEU A 334 -11.26 0.36 -4.38
N THR A 335 -11.98 -0.35 -5.22
CA THR A 335 -12.62 0.18 -6.43
C THR A 335 -14.15 0.14 -6.39
N PHE A 336 -14.78 -0.72 -5.59
CA PHE A 336 -16.24 -0.81 -5.55
C PHE A 336 -16.88 0.40 -4.86
N ARG A 337 -17.82 0.95 -5.57
CA ARG A 337 -18.84 1.85 -5.06
C ARG A 337 -20.07 1.02 -4.74
N LYS A 338 -20.61 1.13 -3.53
CA LYS A 338 -21.93 0.59 -3.19
C LYS A 338 -22.92 1.22 -4.16
N LYS A 339 -23.62 0.43 -4.96
CA LYS A 339 -24.83 0.92 -5.65
C LYS A 339 -25.86 1.18 -4.57
N GLU A 340 -26.24 2.44 -4.39
CA GLU A 340 -27.43 2.81 -3.65
C GLU A 340 -28.69 2.36 -4.39
#